data_f38a9f70786fcd55ab761db81144afc7
#
_entry.id   f38a9f70786fcd55ab761db81144afc7
#
_cell.length_a   1.000
_cell.length_b   1.000
_cell.length_c   1.000
_cell.angle_alpha   90.00
_cell.angle_beta   90.00
_cell.angle_gamma   90.00
#
_symmetry.space_group_name_H-M   'P 1'
#
loop_
_entity.id
_entity.type
_entity.pdbx_description
1 polymer ?
#
loop_
_entity_poly.entity_id
_entity_poly.type
_entity_poly.pdbx_seq_one_letter_code
_entity_poly.pdbx_strand_id
1 'polypeptide(L)'
;MAFELPALPYATDALEPHIDKQTMEIHHDKHHQAYVTNLNKALEGKPEASQSIDEIIKNISKFPAAVRNNGGGHFNHSLFWEVLGHNKGGEPTGELAAAITAAFGSFADFKTKFAEAGTTRFGSGWAWLSVGADHKLVVSSTPNQDNPLMDIAEVKGTPILGMDVWEHAYYLKYQNKRPDYIAAFWNVVNWDAVAERFKKAQG
;
A
#
# COMPACT_ATOMS: atom_id res chain seq x y z
N MET A 1 17.04 15.78 4.17
CA MET A 1 17.65 14.92 3.12
C MET A 1 16.59 14.71 2.04
N ALA A 2 16.99 14.57 0.77
CA ALA A 2 16.02 14.26 -0.30
C ALA A 2 15.54 12.80 -0.15
N PHE A 3 14.27 12.55 -0.48
CA PHE A 3 13.75 11.19 -0.60
C PHE A 3 14.33 10.51 -1.83
N GLU A 4 14.48 9.21 -1.76
CA GLU A 4 15.02 8.39 -2.84
C GLU A 4 14.04 7.27 -3.20
N LEU A 5 14.07 6.82 -4.47
CA LEU A 5 13.33 5.65 -4.90
C LEU A 5 13.96 4.41 -4.26
N PRO A 6 13.25 3.67 -3.38
CA PRO A 6 13.78 2.43 -2.83
C PRO A 6 13.94 1.39 -3.94
N ALA A 7 15.02 0.61 -3.89
CA ALA A 7 15.17 -0.53 -4.81
C ALA A 7 14.05 -1.56 -4.57
N LEU A 8 13.60 -2.22 -5.65
CA LEU A 8 12.73 -3.39 -5.51
C LEU A 8 13.48 -4.51 -4.78
N PRO A 9 12.83 -5.20 -3.81
CA PRO A 9 13.47 -6.31 -3.09
C PRO A 9 13.52 -7.61 -3.92
N TYR A 10 13.09 -7.58 -5.18
CA TYR A 10 13.05 -8.70 -6.14
C TYR A 10 13.16 -8.18 -7.57
N ALA A 11 13.39 -9.08 -8.53
CA ALA A 11 13.44 -8.73 -9.95
C ALA A 11 12.08 -8.28 -10.49
N THR A 12 12.06 -7.46 -11.53
CA THR A 12 10.82 -6.89 -12.10
C THR A 12 9.86 -7.95 -12.68
N ASP A 13 10.35 -9.14 -13.04
CA ASP A 13 9.56 -10.28 -13.49
C ASP A 13 9.19 -11.28 -12.39
N ALA A 14 9.61 -11.03 -11.16
CA ALA A 14 9.45 -11.98 -10.05
C ALA A 14 7.99 -12.24 -9.65
N LEU A 15 7.07 -11.32 -9.96
CA LEU A 15 5.64 -11.45 -9.62
C LEU A 15 4.82 -12.10 -10.75
N GLU A 16 5.44 -12.46 -11.86
CA GLU A 16 4.74 -13.21 -12.92
C GLU A 16 4.33 -14.62 -12.43
N PRO A 17 3.24 -15.16 -12.92
CA PRO A 17 2.34 -14.61 -13.95
C PRO A 17 1.25 -13.66 -13.43
N HIS A 18 1.28 -13.27 -12.15
CA HIS A 18 0.21 -12.53 -11.49
C HIS A 18 0.27 -11.00 -11.77
N ILE A 19 1.47 -10.43 -11.74
CA ILE A 19 1.73 -9.04 -12.16
C ILE A 19 2.86 -9.11 -13.19
N ASP A 20 2.63 -8.55 -14.37
CA ASP A 20 3.58 -8.65 -15.47
C ASP A 20 4.79 -7.71 -15.30
N LYS A 21 5.91 -8.11 -15.88
CA LYS A 21 7.18 -7.38 -15.84
C LYS A 21 7.03 -5.93 -16.29
N GLN A 22 6.35 -5.69 -17.40
CA GLN A 22 6.19 -4.34 -17.93
C GLN A 22 5.43 -3.42 -16.97
N THR A 23 4.38 -3.93 -16.32
CA THR A 23 3.68 -3.22 -15.25
C THR A 23 4.64 -2.86 -14.13
N MET A 24 5.46 -3.80 -13.66
CA MET A 24 6.41 -3.56 -12.56
C MET A 24 7.46 -2.49 -12.93
N GLU A 25 8.03 -2.54 -14.12
CA GLU A 25 9.01 -1.57 -14.62
C GLU A 25 8.41 -0.15 -14.70
N ILE A 26 7.21 -0.02 -15.25
CA ILE A 26 6.53 1.28 -15.37
C ILE A 26 6.09 1.77 -13.98
N HIS A 27 5.51 0.89 -13.17
CA HIS A 27 4.96 1.24 -11.88
C HIS A 27 6.04 1.71 -10.89
N HIS A 28 7.18 1.01 -10.84
CA HIS A 28 8.30 1.38 -10.00
C HIS A 28 9.14 2.52 -10.62
N ASP A 29 9.68 2.34 -11.82
CA ASP A 29 10.70 3.23 -12.39
C ASP A 29 10.13 4.54 -12.94
N LYS A 30 8.80 4.61 -13.19
CA LYS A 30 8.15 5.80 -13.72
C LYS A 30 7.18 6.41 -12.71
N HIS A 31 6.16 5.68 -12.27
CA HIS A 31 5.15 6.25 -11.35
C HIS A 31 5.75 6.54 -9.97
N HIS A 32 6.38 5.57 -9.30
CA HIS A 32 6.98 5.81 -7.99
C HIS A 32 8.12 6.84 -8.07
N GLN A 33 9.00 6.75 -9.08
CA GLN A 33 10.04 7.75 -9.28
C GLN A 33 9.48 9.17 -9.46
N ALA A 34 8.36 9.33 -10.16
CA ALA A 34 7.71 10.64 -10.32
C ALA A 34 7.20 11.19 -8.98
N TYR A 35 6.61 10.33 -8.13
CA TYR A 35 6.20 10.75 -6.77
C TYR A 35 7.39 11.23 -5.94
N VAL A 36 8.49 10.51 -5.96
CA VAL A 36 9.73 10.91 -5.26
C VAL A 36 10.25 12.24 -5.76
N THR A 37 10.37 12.40 -7.08
CA THR A 37 10.87 13.63 -7.69
C THR A 37 9.97 14.83 -7.35
N ASN A 38 8.66 14.68 -7.47
CA ASN A 38 7.71 15.74 -7.20
C ASN A 38 7.58 16.07 -5.70
N LEU A 39 7.72 15.09 -4.82
CA LEU A 39 7.76 15.30 -3.37
C LEU A 39 8.98 16.16 -3.00
N ASN A 40 10.16 15.78 -3.48
CA ASN A 40 11.39 16.53 -3.25
C ASN A 40 11.27 17.98 -3.73
N LYS A 41 10.71 18.19 -4.92
CA LYS A 41 10.45 19.52 -5.46
C LYS A 41 9.46 20.31 -4.59
N ALA A 42 8.40 19.67 -4.10
CA ALA A 42 7.40 20.33 -3.26
C ALA A 42 7.93 20.72 -1.87
N LEU A 43 8.98 20.05 -1.38
CA LEU A 43 9.62 20.30 -0.09
C LEU A 43 10.92 21.10 -0.20
N GLU A 44 11.35 21.45 -1.41
CA GLU A 44 12.60 22.20 -1.62
C GLU A 44 12.59 23.52 -0.85
N GLY A 45 13.67 23.75 -0.09
CA GLY A 45 13.86 24.95 0.73
C GLY A 45 12.98 25.03 1.98
N LYS A 46 12.20 23.98 2.30
CA LYS A 46 11.34 23.94 3.48
C LYS A 46 11.99 23.19 4.64
N PRO A 47 11.77 23.62 5.91
CA PRO A 47 12.27 22.89 7.08
C PRO A 47 11.81 21.42 7.12
N GLU A 48 10.60 21.15 6.63
CA GLU A 48 9.97 19.84 6.60
C GLU A 48 10.68 18.85 5.67
N ALA A 49 11.55 19.30 4.77
CA ALA A 49 12.40 18.43 3.94
C ALA A 49 13.37 17.54 4.75
N SER A 50 13.56 17.82 6.05
CA SER A 50 14.35 17.00 6.97
C SER A 50 13.53 15.95 7.74
N GLN A 51 12.19 15.99 7.67
CA GLN A 51 11.30 15.05 8.33
C GLN A 51 11.27 13.70 7.61
N SER A 52 10.97 12.64 8.36
CA SER A 52 10.67 11.34 7.76
C SER A 52 9.35 11.39 6.97
N ILE A 53 9.20 10.46 6.02
CA ILE A 53 7.94 10.36 5.27
C ILE A 53 6.76 10.07 6.22
N ASP A 54 6.96 9.26 7.25
CA ASP A 54 5.93 8.95 8.26
C ASP A 54 5.45 10.18 9.02
N GLU A 55 6.38 11.08 9.40
CA GLU A 55 6.05 12.33 10.08
C GLU A 55 5.24 13.26 9.18
N ILE A 56 5.62 13.36 7.90
CA ILE A 56 4.88 14.16 6.90
C ILE A 56 3.47 13.60 6.72
N ILE A 57 3.33 12.28 6.53
CA ILE A 57 2.05 11.62 6.31
C ILE A 57 1.12 11.78 7.52
N LYS A 58 1.63 11.58 8.73
CA LYS A 58 0.85 11.74 9.99
C LYS A 58 0.33 13.17 10.22
N ASN A 59 0.94 14.16 9.58
CA ASN A 59 0.59 15.57 9.70
C ASN A 59 0.15 16.18 8.35
N ILE A 60 -0.37 15.38 7.44
CA ILE A 60 -0.59 15.78 6.06
C ILE A 60 -1.54 16.95 5.89
N SER A 61 -2.46 17.17 6.84
CA SER A 61 -3.36 18.33 6.86
C SER A 61 -2.63 19.69 6.88
N LYS A 62 -1.37 19.71 7.32
CA LYS A 62 -0.53 20.92 7.38
C LYS A 62 0.19 21.22 6.06
N PHE A 63 0.07 20.33 5.08
CA PHE A 63 0.82 20.39 3.84
C PHE A 63 -0.08 20.68 2.63
N PRO A 64 0.47 21.29 1.57
CA PRO A 64 -0.28 21.50 0.33
C PRO A 64 -0.55 20.17 -0.39
N ALA A 65 -1.55 20.19 -1.30
CA ALA A 65 -1.97 19.02 -2.08
C ALA A 65 -0.80 18.33 -2.82
N ALA A 66 0.21 19.08 -3.27
CA ALA A 66 1.39 18.51 -3.91
C ALA A 66 2.17 17.57 -2.98
N VAL A 67 2.33 17.90 -1.70
CA VAL A 67 2.97 17.03 -0.69
C VAL A 67 2.05 15.86 -0.35
N ARG A 68 0.74 16.09 -0.18
CA ARG A 68 -0.24 15.02 0.08
C ARG A 68 -0.21 13.95 -1.02
N ASN A 69 -0.32 14.36 -2.28
CA ASN A 69 -0.38 13.42 -3.40
C ASN A 69 0.95 12.69 -3.60
N ASN A 70 2.06 13.41 -3.60
CA ASN A 70 3.37 12.83 -3.90
C ASN A 70 3.99 12.14 -2.68
N GLY A 71 3.79 12.67 -1.47
CA GLY A 71 4.19 12.02 -0.23
C GLY A 71 3.39 10.74 0.02
N GLY A 72 2.07 10.81 -0.16
CA GLY A 72 1.22 9.62 -0.12
C GLY A 72 1.65 8.58 -1.16
N GLY A 73 1.91 9.02 -2.41
CA GLY A 73 2.39 8.13 -3.47
C GLY A 73 3.71 7.46 -3.11
N HIS A 74 4.69 8.20 -2.60
CA HIS A 74 5.96 7.62 -2.17
C HIS A 74 5.79 6.63 -1.02
N PHE A 75 5.04 6.98 0.03
CA PHE A 75 4.78 6.09 1.16
C PHE A 75 4.06 4.80 0.73
N ASN A 76 2.96 4.94 -0.01
CA ASN A 76 2.11 3.82 -0.42
C ASN A 76 2.89 2.80 -1.27
N HIS A 77 3.68 3.29 -2.24
CA HIS A 77 4.44 2.42 -3.14
C HIS A 77 5.63 1.77 -2.42
N SER A 78 6.31 2.47 -1.50
CA SER A 78 7.36 1.87 -0.67
C SER A 78 6.82 0.68 0.13
N LEU A 79 5.65 0.84 0.76
CA LEU A 79 4.97 -0.26 1.46
C LEU A 79 4.58 -1.38 0.49
N PHE A 80 4.03 -1.03 -0.67
CA PHE A 80 3.53 -1.99 -1.66
C PHE A 80 4.63 -2.96 -2.12
N TRP A 81 5.83 -2.46 -2.42
CA TRP A 81 6.95 -3.32 -2.83
C TRP A 81 7.38 -4.28 -1.73
N GLU A 82 7.37 -3.87 -0.49
CA GLU A 82 7.77 -4.71 0.65
C GLU A 82 6.77 -5.83 0.98
N VAL A 83 5.47 -5.57 0.81
CA VAL A 83 4.43 -6.55 1.14
C VAL A 83 4.12 -7.53 0.01
N LEU A 84 4.84 -7.44 -1.11
CA LEU A 84 4.80 -8.40 -2.20
C LEU A 84 6.11 -9.18 -2.29
N GLY A 85 6.10 -10.32 -2.98
CA GLY A 85 7.33 -11.09 -3.15
C GLY A 85 7.20 -12.28 -4.10
N HIS A 86 8.36 -12.72 -4.59
CA HIS A 86 8.49 -13.90 -5.44
C HIS A 86 8.17 -15.18 -4.66
N ASN A 87 7.39 -16.07 -5.27
CA ASN A 87 6.96 -17.33 -4.66
C ASN A 87 6.35 -17.17 -3.25
N LYS A 88 5.66 -16.06 -3.03
CA LYS A 88 4.89 -15.78 -1.82
C LYS A 88 3.41 -16.13 -2.06
N GLY A 89 2.52 -15.61 -1.27
CA GLY A 89 1.10 -15.96 -1.29
C GLY A 89 0.75 -16.93 -0.14
N GLY A 90 -0.28 -17.74 -0.33
CA GLY A 90 -0.79 -18.62 0.73
C GLY A 90 -1.57 -17.85 1.80
N GLU A 91 -1.41 -18.23 3.05
CA GLU A 91 -2.13 -17.68 4.20
C GLU A 91 -1.15 -17.20 5.28
N PRO A 92 -1.52 -16.16 6.05
CA PRO A 92 -0.74 -15.75 7.20
C PRO A 92 -0.75 -16.83 8.29
N THR A 93 0.26 -16.80 9.15
CA THR A 93 0.41 -17.72 10.30
C THR A 93 0.58 -16.93 11.59
N GLY A 94 0.61 -17.63 12.72
CA GLY A 94 0.91 -17.06 14.03
C GLY A 94 -0.06 -15.97 14.48
N GLU A 95 0.48 -14.93 15.10
CA GLU A 95 -0.31 -13.84 15.72
C GLU A 95 -1.15 -13.06 14.69
N LEU A 96 -0.63 -12.85 13.48
CA LEU A 96 -1.38 -12.18 12.41
C LEU A 96 -2.60 -13.00 11.99
N ALA A 97 -2.46 -14.32 11.82
CA ALA A 97 -3.58 -15.21 11.49
C ALA A 97 -4.65 -15.19 12.58
N ALA A 98 -4.24 -15.22 13.85
CA ALA A 98 -5.14 -15.13 14.99
C ALA A 98 -5.88 -13.78 15.03
N ALA A 99 -5.18 -12.68 14.79
CA ALA A 99 -5.76 -11.35 14.74
C ALA A 99 -6.76 -11.18 13.58
N ILE A 100 -6.46 -11.75 12.41
CA ILE A 100 -7.37 -11.76 11.24
C ILE A 100 -8.64 -12.55 11.59
N THR A 101 -8.50 -13.73 12.18
CA THR A 101 -9.64 -14.54 12.60
C THR A 101 -10.50 -13.82 13.66
N ALA A 102 -9.86 -13.17 14.63
CA ALA A 102 -10.55 -12.41 15.66
C ALA A 102 -11.33 -11.20 15.09
N ALA A 103 -10.77 -10.50 14.09
CA ALA A 103 -11.37 -9.30 13.53
C ALA A 103 -12.44 -9.60 12.47
N PHE A 104 -12.28 -10.68 11.69
CA PHE A 104 -13.08 -10.93 10.49
C PHE A 104 -13.84 -12.26 10.51
N GLY A 105 -13.55 -13.16 11.46
CA GLY A 105 -14.14 -14.50 11.56
C GLY A 105 -13.30 -15.58 10.89
N SER A 106 -12.79 -15.31 9.69
CA SER A 106 -11.88 -16.22 8.97
C SER A 106 -10.97 -15.46 8.02
N PHE A 107 -9.93 -16.11 7.51
CA PHE A 107 -9.10 -15.57 6.44
C PHE A 107 -9.88 -15.38 5.14
N ALA A 108 -10.84 -16.27 4.84
CA ALA A 108 -11.71 -16.15 3.67
C ALA A 108 -12.61 -14.92 3.76
N ASP A 109 -13.20 -14.65 4.94
CA ASP A 109 -14.02 -13.47 5.18
C ASP A 109 -13.20 -12.18 5.10
N PHE A 110 -11.98 -12.20 5.63
CA PHE A 110 -11.03 -11.10 5.47
C PHE A 110 -10.77 -10.81 3.99
N LYS A 111 -10.42 -11.83 3.19
CA LYS A 111 -10.19 -11.65 1.74
C LYS A 111 -11.40 -11.08 1.03
N THR A 112 -12.59 -11.52 1.39
CA THR A 112 -13.84 -11.01 0.83
C THR A 112 -14.01 -9.52 1.13
N LYS A 113 -13.85 -9.10 2.38
CA LYS A 113 -13.96 -7.69 2.78
C LYS A 113 -12.88 -6.82 2.12
N PHE A 114 -11.65 -7.32 2.03
CA PHE A 114 -10.56 -6.60 1.40
C PHE A 114 -10.78 -6.46 -0.12
N ALA A 115 -11.25 -7.51 -0.78
CA ALA A 115 -11.61 -7.48 -2.19
C ALA A 115 -12.76 -6.52 -2.47
N GLU A 116 -13.78 -6.50 -1.59
CA GLU A 116 -14.89 -5.55 -1.68
C GLU A 116 -14.39 -4.10 -1.55
N ALA A 117 -13.51 -3.81 -0.59
CA ALA A 117 -12.92 -2.48 -0.43
C ALA A 117 -12.17 -2.01 -1.69
N GLY A 118 -11.41 -2.91 -2.34
CA GLY A 118 -10.71 -2.62 -3.59
C GLY A 118 -11.63 -2.47 -4.80
N THR A 119 -12.63 -3.34 -4.91
CA THR A 119 -13.56 -3.33 -6.06
C THR A 119 -14.50 -2.13 -6.01
N THR A 120 -15.01 -1.77 -4.83
CA THR A 120 -15.95 -0.65 -4.65
C THR A 120 -15.26 0.71 -4.60
N ARG A 121 -13.93 0.76 -4.51
CA ARG A 121 -13.20 2.03 -4.60
C ARG A 121 -13.39 2.62 -5.99
N PHE A 122 -14.27 3.62 -6.09
CA PHE A 122 -14.55 4.29 -7.37
C PHE A 122 -13.32 5.09 -7.82
N GLY A 123 -12.89 4.90 -9.07
CA GLY A 123 -11.72 5.55 -9.64
C GLY A 123 -10.40 4.99 -9.09
N SER A 124 -9.44 5.86 -8.91
CA SER A 124 -8.09 5.53 -8.41
C SER A 124 -8.07 5.52 -6.89
N GLY A 125 -7.32 4.59 -6.32
CA GLY A 125 -7.13 4.51 -4.88
C GLY A 125 -6.47 3.22 -4.43
N TRP A 126 -6.65 2.91 -3.15
CA TRP A 126 -6.01 1.79 -2.46
C TRP A 126 -6.99 1.06 -1.56
N ALA A 127 -6.81 -0.24 -1.42
CA ALA A 127 -7.41 -1.03 -0.34
C ALA A 127 -6.35 -1.32 0.73
N TRP A 128 -6.75 -1.31 2.00
CA TRP A 128 -5.86 -1.39 3.15
C TRP A 128 -6.33 -2.41 4.18
N LEU A 129 -5.34 -3.10 4.77
CA LEU A 129 -5.45 -3.71 6.10
C LEU A 129 -4.58 -2.88 7.05
N SER A 130 -5.17 -2.41 8.13
CA SER A 130 -4.49 -1.53 9.10
C SER A 130 -4.73 -1.98 10.53
N VAL A 131 -3.80 -1.62 11.41
CA VAL A 131 -3.97 -1.72 12.87
C VAL A 131 -4.55 -0.40 13.36
N GLY A 132 -5.77 -0.44 13.90
CA GLY A 132 -6.44 0.72 14.49
C GLY A 132 -5.85 1.13 15.83
N ALA A 133 -6.30 2.27 16.37
CA ALA A 133 -5.86 2.78 17.67
C ALA A 133 -6.23 1.86 18.86
N ASP A 134 -7.20 0.99 18.65
CA ASP A 134 -7.63 -0.05 19.61
C ASP A 134 -6.85 -1.38 19.44
N HIS A 135 -5.75 -1.36 18.67
CA HIS A 135 -4.91 -2.50 18.30
C HIS A 135 -5.63 -3.61 17.51
N LYS A 136 -6.85 -3.34 17.00
CA LYS A 136 -7.58 -4.28 16.14
C LYS A 136 -7.32 -4.04 14.67
N LEU A 137 -7.49 -5.10 13.90
CA LEU A 137 -7.39 -5.01 12.44
C LEU A 137 -8.66 -4.41 11.83
N VAL A 138 -8.47 -3.53 10.87
CA VAL A 138 -9.54 -2.90 10.10
C VAL A 138 -9.21 -2.91 8.61
N VAL A 139 -10.22 -3.18 7.78
CA VAL A 139 -10.15 -3.03 6.32
C VAL A 139 -10.79 -1.71 5.94
N SER A 140 -10.14 -0.97 5.05
CA SER A 140 -10.64 0.29 4.50
C SER A 140 -10.18 0.50 3.06
N SER A 141 -10.67 1.54 2.42
CA SER A 141 -10.14 2.03 1.15
C SER A 141 -10.01 3.55 1.16
N THR A 142 -9.03 4.06 0.42
CA THR A 142 -8.77 5.50 0.31
C THR A 142 -8.68 5.93 -1.15
N PRO A 143 -9.07 7.18 -1.47
CA PRO A 143 -8.96 7.69 -2.83
C PRO A 143 -7.53 8.12 -3.14
N ASN A 144 -7.18 8.15 -4.42
CA ASN A 144 -5.93 8.66 -4.95
C ASN A 144 -4.71 8.06 -4.24
N GLN A 145 -3.86 8.89 -3.63
CA GLN A 145 -2.69 8.45 -2.86
C GLN A 145 -2.85 8.67 -1.36
N ASP A 146 -4.06 8.87 -0.88
CA ASP A 146 -4.34 8.89 0.55
C ASP A 146 -4.12 7.50 1.18
N ASN A 147 -3.84 7.49 2.48
CA ASN A 147 -3.66 6.26 3.24
C ASN A 147 -4.17 6.41 4.68
N PRO A 148 -4.39 5.30 5.42
CA PRO A 148 -4.95 5.31 6.78
C PRO A 148 -4.06 5.98 7.85
N LEU A 149 -2.76 6.19 7.56
CA LEU A 149 -1.85 6.86 8.48
C LEU A 149 -2.06 8.39 8.51
N MET A 150 -2.68 8.95 7.47
CA MET A 150 -2.95 10.37 7.35
C MET A 150 -3.92 10.87 8.42
N ASP A 151 -3.64 12.04 9.00
CA ASP A 151 -4.52 12.69 9.99
C ASP A 151 -5.90 13.08 9.43
N ILE A 152 -6.04 13.13 8.11
CA ILE A 152 -7.29 13.40 7.39
C ILE A 152 -8.05 12.12 6.99
N ALA A 153 -7.51 10.92 7.24
CA ALA A 153 -8.17 9.68 6.86
C ALA A 153 -9.47 9.47 7.62
N GLU A 154 -10.51 9.00 6.93
CA GLU A 154 -11.80 8.66 7.52
C GLU A 154 -11.65 7.46 8.48
N VAL A 155 -10.97 6.41 8.02
CA VAL A 155 -10.59 5.25 8.83
C VAL A 155 -9.09 5.33 9.08
N LYS A 156 -8.70 5.64 10.32
CA LYS A 156 -7.30 5.81 10.72
C LYS A 156 -6.70 4.52 11.24
N GLY A 157 -5.43 4.32 10.96
CA GLY A 157 -4.66 3.18 11.44
C GLY A 157 -3.27 3.13 10.84
N THR A 158 -2.44 2.22 11.36
CA THR A 158 -1.13 1.93 10.78
C THR A 158 -1.28 0.87 9.70
N PRO A 159 -1.06 1.20 8.42
CA PRO A 159 -1.24 0.25 7.33
C PRO A 159 -0.16 -0.83 7.38
N ILE A 160 -0.59 -2.10 7.29
CA ILE A 160 0.28 -3.28 7.26
C ILE A 160 0.22 -4.03 5.93
N LEU A 161 -0.87 -3.88 5.18
CA LEU A 161 -1.04 -4.39 3.82
C LEU A 161 -1.78 -3.33 3.00
N GLY A 162 -1.28 -3.03 1.83
CA GLY A 162 -1.91 -2.13 0.86
C GLY A 162 -1.98 -2.79 -0.52
N MET A 163 -3.08 -2.55 -1.23
CA MET A 163 -3.25 -2.98 -2.62
C MET A 163 -3.59 -1.76 -3.46
N ASP A 164 -2.74 -1.48 -4.44
CA ASP A 164 -2.98 -0.42 -5.43
C ASP A 164 -4.08 -0.83 -6.38
N VAL A 165 -5.15 -0.03 -6.46
CA VAL A 165 -6.24 -0.24 -7.43
C VAL A 165 -6.35 0.90 -8.45
N TRP A 166 -5.30 1.70 -8.59
CA TRP A 166 -5.11 2.54 -9.77
C TRP A 166 -5.00 1.67 -11.01
N GLU A 167 -5.54 2.10 -12.14
CA GLU A 167 -5.47 1.31 -13.38
C GLU A 167 -4.04 1.03 -13.83
N HIS A 168 -3.10 1.93 -13.56
CA HIS A 168 -1.68 1.71 -13.88
C HIS A 168 -1.08 0.45 -13.19
N ALA A 169 -1.67 -0.01 -12.10
CA ALA A 169 -1.20 -1.19 -11.38
C ALA A 169 -1.59 -2.51 -12.05
N TYR A 170 -2.60 -2.52 -12.94
CA TYR A 170 -3.13 -3.77 -13.50
C TYR A 170 -3.58 -3.72 -14.96
N TYR A 171 -3.67 -2.55 -15.58
CA TYR A 171 -4.34 -2.41 -16.89
C TYR A 171 -3.65 -3.17 -18.02
N LEU A 172 -2.32 -3.22 -18.06
CA LEU A 172 -1.59 -3.91 -19.12
C LEU A 172 -1.94 -5.41 -19.21
N LYS A 173 -2.15 -6.05 -18.04
CA LYS A 173 -2.49 -7.48 -17.99
C LYS A 173 -3.99 -7.75 -17.88
N TYR A 174 -4.69 -6.99 -17.06
CA TYR A 174 -6.11 -7.27 -16.72
C TYR A 174 -7.08 -6.29 -17.38
N GLN A 175 -6.61 -5.20 -18.00
CA GLN A 175 -7.42 -4.15 -18.58
C GLN A 175 -8.47 -3.65 -17.58
N ASN A 176 -9.74 -3.61 -17.95
CA ASN A 176 -10.82 -3.16 -17.08
C ASN A 176 -11.25 -4.18 -16.01
N LYS A 177 -10.60 -5.35 -15.95
CA LYS A 177 -10.99 -6.44 -15.04
C LYS A 177 -10.29 -6.32 -13.69
N ARG A 178 -10.56 -5.25 -12.95
CA ARG A 178 -10.03 -5.06 -11.59
C ARG A 178 -10.27 -6.25 -10.66
N PRO A 179 -11.45 -6.92 -10.65
CA PRO A 179 -11.65 -8.11 -9.82
C PRO A 179 -10.67 -9.26 -10.09
N ASP A 180 -10.27 -9.47 -11.34
CA ASP A 180 -9.30 -10.52 -11.70
C ASP A 180 -7.91 -10.19 -11.15
N TYR A 181 -7.50 -8.92 -11.21
CA TYR A 181 -6.27 -8.45 -10.55
C TYR A 181 -6.31 -8.63 -9.04
N ILE A 182 -7.42 -8.27 -8.39
CA ILE A 182 -7.60 -8.43 -6.94
C ILE A 182 -7.52 -9.91 -6.55
N ALA A 183 -8.09 -10.81 -7.34
CA ALA A 183 -7.99 -12.25 -7.13
C ALA A 183 -6.55 -12.76 -7.28
N ALA A 184 -5.81 -12.26 -8.28
CA ALA A 184 -4.42 -12.62 -8.50
C ALA A 184 -3.45 -12.09 -7.43
N PHE A 185 -3.76 -10.94 -6.83
CA PHE A 185 -2.94 -10.26 -5.81
C PHE A 185 -2.54 -11.19 -4.66
N TRP A 186 -3.45 -12.06 -4.21
CA TRP A 186 -3.20 -12.96 -3.08
C TRP A 186 -2.07 -13.96 -3.32
N ASN A 187 -1.70 -14.22 -4.58
CA ASN A 187 -0.61 -15.14 -4.92
C ASN A 187 0.78 -14.50 -4.74
N VAL A 188 0.86 -13.19 -4.56
CA VAL A 188 2.13 -12.47 -4.45
C VAL A 188 2.31 -11.76 -3.11
N VAL A 189 1.34 -11.82 -2.19
CA VAL A 189 1.44 -11.22 -0.86
C VAL A 189 2.54 -11.90 -0.04
N ASN A 190 3.46 -11.09 0.47
CA ASN A 190 4.50 -11.53 1.40
C ASN A 190 4.00 -11.46 2.85
N TRP A 191 3.36 -12.52 3.31
CA TRP A 191 2.76 -12.57 4.65
C TRP A 191 3.78 -12.43 5.76
N ASP A 192 5.05 -12.79 5.55
CA ASP A 192 6.12 -12.57 6.54
C ASP A 192 6.33 -11.07 6.77
N ALA A 193 6.42 -10.29 5.68
CA ALA A 193 6.55 -8.84 5.76
C ALA A 193 5.31 -8.18 6.39
N VAL A 194 4.11 -8.65 6.06
CA VAL A 194 2.86 -8.16 6.66
C VAL A 194 2.84 -8.47 8.16
N ALA A 195 3.28 -9.66 8.59
CA ALA A 195 3.36 -10.04 10.00
C ALA A 195 4.38 -9.20 10.79
N GLU A 196 5.53 -8.87 10.20
CA GLU A 196 6.50 -7.95 10.81
C GLU A 196 5.93 -6.54 10.99
N ARG A 197 5.21 -6.03 9.97
CA ARG A 197 4.53 -4.74 10.05
C ARG A 197 3.43 -4.76 11.12
N PHE A 198 2.67 -5.84 11.21
CA PHE A 198 1.68 -6.04 12.25
C PHE A 198 2.31 -5.97 13.64
N LYS A 199 3.39 -6.71 13.88
CA LYS A 199 4.11 -6.69 15.15
C LYS A 199 4.61 -5.29 15.51
N LYS A 200 5.20 -4.56 14.56
CA LYS A 200 5.64 -3.16 14.78
C LYS A 200 4.48 -2.22 15.10
N ALA A 201 3.31 -2.45 14.52
CA ALA A 201 2.13 -1.61 14.75
C ALA A 201 1.41 -1.91 16.08
N GLN A 202 1.71 -3.04 16.71
CA GLN A 202 1.18 -3.38 18.04
C GLN A 202 2.00 -2.73 19.19
N GLY A 203 3.18 -2.16 18.91
CA GLY A 203 4.06 -1.51 19.87
C GLY A 203 5.15 -2.41 20.35
#